data_d69f857df6102934d8083353b2e8a83d
#
_entry.id   d69f857df6102934d8083353b2e8a83d
#
_cell.length_a   1.000
_cell.length_b   1.000
_cell.length_c   1.000
_cell.angle_alpha   90.00
_cell.angle_beta   90.00
_cell.angle_gamma   90.00
#
_symmetry.space_group_name_H-M   'P 1'
#
loop_
_entity.id
_entity.type
_entity.pdbx_description
1 polymer ?
#
loop_
_entity_poly.entity_id
_entity_poly.type
_entity_poly.pdbx_seq_one_letter_code
_entity_poly.pdbx_strand_id
1 'polypeptide(L)'
;MPKIIEIPGRSGFYLRVAVPRGKLRDAFGTCDVVKKIGNTKEEAEENISSAEIAIQQKFDEKLREEDAKQINKSLPKGIRLEAIKNSNSKEPPKNIEKDLKDAGFSNAAIEALMNFDEKESTNIEEIEQTVPSPCIANNSPRAKFEQFKADSNYLNEPLHSELLNDSDHFTNDAVQLLKFHGSYQQDDREHRKRGGTGKDWQMMLRLRNPAGYVPGPLFVALDELSDRLGNQTLRATTRQCFQMHGIKKGNIKEVIGTIVKSMGSTLAACGDVNRNVMAPAAPYEQGSYPAARKLANDIADVLSPQKAEKTYIDLWVDGEMKYAIKPSSEVKKNRKLQLKPGVFSGDKKEPLYGATYLPRKFKCATTVPGDNSVDILTHDIGLVTFTNKKGVLEGCNVYVGGGMGRTHNLDTTFARIADPIGYVEGEHILELVQSILALQRDYGDRKTRRHSRLKYVLHDMGVDWFKKQLTSKYFTRQIENLKHEGDTILEDYLGWHQQSEKLWFVGLPLLSGRLTGRVKKELRNIVEKFALDVRLTPNQDLLLCNIGNYQKASVKRALINICLLYTSPSPRDQL
;
A
#
# COMPACT_ATOMS: atom_id res chain seq x y z
N MET A 1 14.02 14.71 30.17
CA MET A 1 15.15 15.21 30.95
C MET A 1 15.24 14.41 32.24
N PRO A 2 16.41 14.03 32.72
CA PRO A 2 16.60 13.40 34.01
C PRO A 2 16.18 14.38 35.13
N LYS A 3 15.61 13.82 36.18
CA LYS A 3 15.15 14.64 37.33
C LYS A 3 15.70 14.06 38.62
N ILE A 4 16.25 14.94 39.48
CA ILE A 4 16.52 14.59 40.87
C ILE A 4 15.19 14.51 41.61
N ILE A 5 14.98 13.42 42.33
CA ILE A 5 13.78 13.17 43.12
C ILE A 5 14.14 12.65 44.52
N GLU A 6 13.30 12.96 45.48
CA GLU A 6 13.26 12.26 46.76
C GLU A 6 12.16 11.19 46.69
N ILE A 7 12.43 10.02 47.24
CA ILE A 7 11.45 8.92 47.26
C ILE A 7 10.90 8.80 48.67
N PRO A 8 9.57 8.94 48.89
CA PRO A 8 8.97 8.77 50.21
C PRO A 8 9.36 7.43 50.84
N GLY A 9 9.85 7.49 52.10
CA GLY A 9 10.30 6.32 52.85
C GLY A 9 11.71 5.82 52.53
N ARG A 10 12.49 6.55 51.70
CA ARG A 10 13.90 6.26 51.42
C ARG A 10 14.77 7.46 51.68
N SER A 11 15.90 7.29 52.38
CA SER A 11 16.86 8.36 52.65
C SER A 11 17.73 8.67 51.43
N GLY A 12 17.90 9.96 51.09
CA GLY A 12 18.78 10.48 50.07
C GLY A 12 18.09 10.87 48.77
N PHE A 13 18.90 11.35 47.82
CA PHE A 13 18.46 11.86 46.53
C PHE A 13 18.68 10.81 45.44
N TYR A 14 17.76 10.74 44.47
CA TYR A 14 17.74 9.75 43.41
C TYR A 14 17.63 10.44 42.05
N LEU A 15 18.38 9.93 41.08
CA LEU A 15 18.23 10.31 39.68
C LEU A 15 17.19 9.41 39.01
N ARG A 16 16.14 10.04 38.47
CA ARG A 16 15.11 9.37 37.68
C ARG A 16 15.31 9.65 36.21
N VAL A 17 15.54 8.63 35.41
CA VAL A 17 15.70 8.70 33.96
C VAL A 17 14.62 7.86 33.28
N ALA A 18 13.84 8.46 32.39
CA ALA A 18 12.82 7.77 31.65
C ALA A 18 13.45 6.79 30.65
N VAL A 19 13.02 5.54 30.69
CA VAL A 19 13.44 4.52 29.71
C VAL A 19 12.81 4.88 28.36
N PRO A 20 13.60 5.01 27.28
CA PRO A 20 13.10 5.24 25.94
C PRO A 20 12.03 4.22 25.55
N ARG A 21 11.01 4.66 24.78
CA ARG A 21 9.94 3.75 24.31
C ARG A 21 10.47 2.74 23.31
N GLY A 22 9.82 1.57 23.20
CA GLY A 22 10.19 0.49 22.30
C GLY A 22 10.97 -0.62 23.01
N LYS A 23 11.84 -1.32 22.29
CA LYS A 23 12.59 -2.51 22.77
C LYS A 23 13.24 -2.36 24.15
N LEU A 24 13.80 -1.17 24.46
CA LEU A 24 14.40 -0.92 25.77
C LEU A 24 13.38 -0.96 26.90
N ARG A 25 12.19 -0.38 26.72
CA ARG A 25 11.13 -0.39 27.73
C ARG A 25 10.61 -1.79 27.99
N ASP A 26 10.47 -2.61 26.93
CA ASP A 26 10.04 -3.99 27.05
C ASP A 26 11.09 -4.83 27.78
N ALA A 27 12.38 -4.61 27.48
CA ALA A 27 13.51 -5.29 28.11
C ALA A 27 13.70 -4.93 29.60
N PHE A 28 13.42 -3.68 29.98
CA PHE A 28 13.50 -3.22 31.38
C PHE A 28 12.23 -3.48 32.19
N GLY A 29 11.08 -3.71 31.54
CA GLY A 29 9.78 -3.91 32.19
C GLY A 29 9.26 -2.71 32.98
N THR A 30 9.93 -1.54 32.88
CA THR A 30 9.59 -0.32 33.62
C THR A 30 9.65 0.92 32.74
N CYS A 31 8.95 1.98 33.14
CA CYS A 31 8.96 3.24 32.41
C CYS A 31 10.14 4.13 32.78
N ASP A 32 10.76 3.92 33.93
CA ASP A 32 11.82 4.75 34.47
C ASP A 32 12.88 3.89 35.17
N VAL A 33 14.13 4.31 35.08
CA VAL A 33 15.24 3.80 35.91
C VAL A 33 15.56 4.85 36.98
N VAL A 34 15.68 4.39 38.22
CA VAL A 34 15.97 5.26 39.37
C VAL A 34 17.25 4.77 40.04
N LYS A 35 18.22 5.67 40.21
CA LYS A 35 19.51 5.38 40.85
C LYS A 35 19.76 6.36 41.99
N LYS A 36 20.17 5.87 43.18
CA LYS A 36 20.60 6.74 44.27
C LYS A 36 21.88 7.45 43.88
N ILE A 37 21.94 8.77 44.07
CA ILE A 37 23.04 9.62 43.62
C ILE A 37 23.72 10.39 44.79
N GLY A 38 23.08 10.52 45.93
CA GLY A 38 23.68 11.16 47.11
C GLY A 38 22.79 11.09 48.31
N ASN A 39 23.37 11.40 49.49
CA ASN A 39 22.60 11.58 50.74
C ASN A 39 22.31 13.03 51.02
N THR A 40 23.08 13.96 50.46
CA THR A 40 22.85 15.41 50.50
C THR A 40 22.57 15.93 49.11
N LYS A 41 22.04 17.16 49.00
CA LYS A 41 21.73 17.77 47.72
C LYS A 41 22.98 18.13 46.93
N GLU A 42 24.03 18.57 47.60
CA GLU A 42 25.33 18.89 47.01
C GLU A 42 25.98 17.64 46.39
N GLU A 43 26.05 16.52 47.17
CA GLU A 43 26.53 15.23 46.65
C GLU A 43 25.71 14.74 45.42
N ALA A 44 24.41 14.98 45.45
CA ALA A 44 23.54 14.60 44.34
C ALA A 44 23.82 15.41 43.08
N GLU A 45 24.06 16.69 43.19
CA GLU A 45 24.38 17.59 42.07
C GLU A 45 25.75 17.22 41.43
N GLU A 46 26.76 16.89 42.26
CA GLU A 46 28.07 16.43 41.78
C GLU A 46 28.01 15.07 41.04
N ASN A 47 27.14 14.17 41.47
CA ASN A 47 27.07 12.80 40.95
C ASN A 47 26.09 12.64 39.77
N ILE A 48 25.37 13.66 39.33
CA ILE A 48 24.39 13.59 38.23
C ILE A 48 25.04 13.03 36.97
N SER A 49 26.12 13.65 36.47
CA SER A 49 26.74 13.32 35.22
C SER A 49 27.27 11.88 35.21
N SER A 50 27.88 11.43 36.30
CA SER A 50 28.39 10.04 36.40
C SER A 50 27.26 9.02 36.49
N ALA A 51 26.14 9.38 37.12
CA ALA A 51 24.96 8.54 37.22
C ALA A 51 24.20 8.42 35.90
N GLU A 52 24.12 9.52 35.12
CA GLU A 52 23.55 9.54 33.78
C GLU A 52 24.33 8.63 32.83
N ILE A 53 25.67 8.77 32.81
CA ILE A 53 26.55 7.91 32.00
C ILE A 53 26.35 6.43 32.35
N ALA A 54 26.29 6.11 33.62
CA ALA A 54 26.08 4.73 34.05
C ALA A 54 24.68 4.17 33.71
N ILE A 55 23.65 5.00 33.69
CA ILE A 55 22.31 4.60 33.24
C ILE A 55 22.30 4.43 31.72
N GLN A 56 22.96 5.33 30.98
CA GLN A 56 23.05 5.24 29.51
C GLN A 56 23.83 3.99 29.10
N GLN A 57 24.93 3.66 29.77
CA GLN A 57 25.66 2.41 29.53
C GLN A 57 24.77 1.18 29.71
N LYS A 58 23.92 1.16 30.74
CA LYS A 58 22.94 0.08 30.93
C LYS A 58 21.91 0.01 29.82
N PHE A 59 21.48 1.14 29.30
CA PHE A 59 20.56 1.18 28.16
C PHE A 59 21.22 0.60 26.90
N ASP A 60 22.47 0.99 26.64
CA ASP A 60 23.23 0.51 25.48
C ASP A 60 23.55 -1.00 25.58
N GLU A 61 23.91 -1.49 26.76
CA GLU A 61 24.13 -2.89 27.03
C GLU A 61 22.85 -3.72 26.79
N LYS A 62 21.72 -3.27 27.33
CA LYS A 62 20.45 -3.99 27.18
C LYS A 62 19.95 -3.96 25.73
N LEU A 63 20.17 -2.86 25.02
CA LEU A 63 19.86 -2.77 23.59
C LEU A 63 20.70 -3.74 22.77
N ARG A 64 22.00 -3.86 23.07
CA ARG A 64 22.90 -4.83 22.42
C ARG A 64 22.45 -6.27 22.66
N GLU A 65 22.04 -6.63 23.90
CA GLU A 65 21.49 -7.96 24.20
C GLU A 65 20.24 -8.27 23.35
N GLU A 66 19.29 -7.32 23.26
CA GLU A 66 18.08 -7.53 22.48
C GLU A 66 18.36 -7.60 20.97
N ASP A 67 19.28 -6.79 20.46
CA ASP A 67 19.70 -6.84 19.06
C ASP A 67 20.43 -8.16 18.74
N ALA A 68 21.29 -8.64 19.65
CA ALA A 68 21.95 -9.94 19.51
C ALA A 68 20.95 -11.11 19.48
N LYS A 69 19.93 -11.10 20.35
CA LYS A 69 18.84 -12.09 20.33
C LYS A 69 18.08 -12.07 18.99
N GLN A 70 17.82 -10.89 18.47
CA GLN A 70 17.08 -10.72 17.20
C GLN A 70 17.92 -11.17 16.01
N ILE A 71 19.21 -10.85 15.98
CA ILE A 71 20.17 -11.29 14.97
C ILE A 71 20.29 -12.81 14.98
N ASN A 72 20.44 -13.43 16.15
CA ASN A 72 20.52 -14.89 16.27
C ASN A 72 19.26 -15.60 15.76
N LYS A 73 18.06 -15.01 15.92
CA LYS A 73 16.82 -15.53 15.33
C LYS A 73 16.82 -15.44 13.80
N SER A 74 17.52 -14.48 13.21
CA SER A 74 17.56 -14.25 11.75
C SER A 74 18.66 -15.01 11.02
N LEU A 75 19.62 -15.62 11.73
CA LEU A 75 20.71 -16.40 11.14
C LEU A 75 20.22 -17.68 10.48
N PRO A 76 20.78 -18.07 9.32
CA PRO A 76 20.53 -19.37 8.69
C PRO A 76 20.77 -20.54 9.65
N LYS A 77 19.94 -21.60 9.57
CA LYS A 77 19.98 -22.76 10.48
C LYS A 77 21.38 -23.41 10.60
N GLY A 78 22.16 -23.42 9.51
CA GLY A 78 23.53 -23.96 9.49
C GLY A 78 24.50 -23.21 10.41
N ILE A 79 24.48 -21.86 10.32
CA ILE A 79 25.36 -21.01 11.16
C ILE A 79 24.98 -21.11 12.63
N ARG A 80 23.67 -21.21 12.95
CA ARG A 80 23.21 -21.42 14.35
C ARG A 80 23.70 -22.74 14.93
N LEU A 81 23.66 -23.82 14.15
CA LEU A 81 24.09 -25.16 14.57
C LEU A 81 25.59 -25.23 14.78
N GLU A 82 26.40 -24.57 13.97
CA GLU A 82 27.85 -24.52 14.15
C GLU A 82 28.26 -23.68 15.35
N ALA A 83 27.62 -22.54 15.58
CA ALA A 83 27.83 -21.75 16.79
C ALA A 83 27.50 -22.54 18.07
N ILE A 84 26.37 -23.30 18.05
CA ILE A 84 25.96 -24.15 19.19
C ILE A 84 26.88 -25.36 19.37
N LYS A 85 27.32 -26.04 18.30
CA LYS A 85 28.21 -27.20 18.40
C LYS A 85 29.61 -26.85 18.87
N ASN A 86 30.08 -25.62 18.62
CA ASN A 86 31.43 -25.17 18.96
C ASN A 86 31.49 -24.44 20.30
N SER A 87 30.38 -24.20 20.99
CA SER A 87 30.36 -23.64 22.36
C SER A 87 30.97 -24.57 23.42
N ASN A 88 31.14 -25.85 23.10
CA ASN A 88 31.85 -26.81 23.94
C ASN A 88 33.39 -26.85 23.76
N SER A 89 33.95 -26.09 22.82
CA SER A 89 35.38 -25.91 22.64
C SER A 89 35.79 -24.52 23.12
N LYS A 90 36.83 -24.46 23.98
CA LYS A 90 37.31 -23.21 24.59
C LYS A 90 37.88 -22.17 23.62
N GLU A 91 37.84 -22.39 22.30
CA GLU A 91 38.18 -21.42 21.27
C GLU A 91 37.16 -21.47 20.13
N PRO A 92 36.56 -20.34 19.72
CA PRO A 92 35.69 -20.29 18.55
C PRO A 92 36.52 -20.55 17.27
N PRO A 93 35.97 -21.24 16.26
CA PRO A 93 36.65 -21.44 14.99
C PRO A 93 36.89 -20.08 14.32
N LYS A 94 38.14 -19.82 13.92
CA LYS A 94 38.65 -18.56 13.35
C LYS A 94 37.90 -18.04 12.13
N ASN A 95 37.00 -18.83 11.55
CA ASN A 95 36.24 -18.46 10.34
C ASN A 95 34.89 -17.78 10.60
N ILE A 96 34.18 -18.09 11.69
CA ILE A 96 32.84 -17.55 11.96
C ILE A 96 32.85 -16.03 12.13
N GLU A 97 33.85 -15.49 12.80
CA GLU A 97 34.01 -14.05 13.01
C GLU A 97 34.22 -13.30 11.67
N LYS A 98 35.00 -13.93 10.76
CA LYS A 98 35.24 -13.38 9.43
C LYS A 98 33.99 -13.42 8.57
N ASP A 99 33.28 -14.55 8.58
CA ASP A 99 32.04 -14.72 7.81
C ASP A 99 30.93 -13.77 8.27
N LEU A 100 30.85 -13.48 9.56
CA LEU A 100 29.93 -12.50 10.12
C LEU A 100 30.33 -11.05 9.75
N LYS A 101 31.64 -10.74 9.70
CA LYS A 101 32.14 -9.45 9.21
C LYS A 101 31.87 -9.26 7.73
N ASP A 102 32.10 -10.28 6.92
CA ASP A 102 31.85 -10.28 5.49
C ASP A 102 30.33 -10.18 5.18
N ALA A 103 29.48 -10.65 6.09
CA ALA A 103 28.03 -10.49 6.05
C ALA A 103 27.53 -9.11 6.56
N GLY A 104 28.44 -8.19 6.91
CA GLY A 104 28.12 -6.81 7.29
C GLY A 104 27.72 -6.58 8.75
N PHE A 105 28.01 -7.54 9.64
CA PHE A 105 27.75 -7.37 11.08
C PHE A 105 28.81 -6.50 11.75
N SER A 106 28.40 -5.62 12.65
CA SER A 106 29.30 -4.78 13.43
C SER A 106 30.09 -5.62 14.46
N ASN A 107 31.31 -5.20 14.81
CA ASN A 107 32.13 -5.88 15.82
C ASN A 107 31.39 -6.09 17.16
N ALA A 108 30.58 -5.11 17.58
CA ALA A 108 29.76 -5.21 18.80
C ALA A 108 28.63 -6.25 18.69
N ALA A 109 28.05 -6.45 17.50
CA ALA A 109 27.04 -7.48 17.27
C ALA A 109 27.67 -8.89 17.23
N ILE A 110 28.88 -8.99 16.68
CA ILE A 110 29.67 -10.25 16.64
C ILE A 110 30.08 -10.68 18.07
N GLU A 111 30.57 -9.75 18.86
CA GLU A 111 30.94 -9.99 20.25
C GLU A 111 29.74 -10.42 21.12
N ALA A 112 28.57 -9.79 20.92
CA ALA A 112 27.34 -10.17 21.59
C ALA A 112 26.85 -11.58 21.18
N LEU A 113 27.03 -11.97 19.91
CA LEU A 113 26.71 -13.32 19.42
C LEU A 113 27.66 -14.40 19.98
N MET A 114 28.94 -14.08 20.13
CA MET A 114 29.95 -15.01 20.63
C MET A 114 29.86 -15.28 22.14
N ASN A 115 29.26 -14.34 22.90
CA ASN A 115 29.08 -14.41 24.36
C ASN A 115 27.66 -14.86 24.77
N PHE A 116 26.87 -15.43 23.88
CA PHE A 116 25.49 -15.86 24.15
C PHE A 116 25.48 -17.17 24.96
N ASP A 117 24.94 -17.15 26.17
CA ASP A 117 24.92 -18.26 27.10
C ASP A 117 23.79 -19.27 26.79
N GLU A 118 24.10 -20.57 26.71
CA GLU A 118 23.24 -21.69 26.28
C GLU A 118 22.02 -21.99 27.17
N LYS A 119 21.88 -21.35 28.31
CA LYS A 119 20.85 -21.74 29.29
C LYS A 119 19.40 -21.49 28.91
N GLU A 120 19.13 -20.81 27.79
CA GLU A 120 17.76 -20.58 27.27
C GLU A 120 17.40 -21.42 26.02
N SER A 121 18.26 -22.41 25.63
CA SER A 121 18.07 -23.17 24.37
C SER A 121 17.25 -24.47 24.50
N THR A 122 16.63 -24.75 25.63
CA THR A 122 15.81 -25.96 25.82
C THR A 122 14.36 -25.74 25.39
N ASN A 123 14.11 -25.48 24.11
CA ASN A 123 12.79 -25.71 23.43
C ASN A 123 12.88 -25.51 21.92
N ILE A 124 13.96 -25.98 21.27
CA ILE A 124 14.15 -25.85 19.81
C ILE A 124 13.61 -27.10 19.04
N GLU A 125 13.31 -28.19 19.69
CA GLU A 125 12.84 -29.43 19.03
C GLU A 125 11.36 -29.46 18.69
N GLU A 126 10.54 -28.51 19.14
CA GLU A 126 9.09 -28.44 18.83
C GLU A 126 8.69 -27.40 17.77
N ILE A 127 9.62 -26.75 17.11
CA ILE A 127 9.32 -25.91 15.94
C ILE A 127 9.67 -26.66 14.64
N GLU A 128 9.21 -27.87 14.47
CA GLU A 128 8.74 -28.30 13.16
C GLU A 128 7.47 -27.50 12.89
N GLN A 129 7.65 -26.41 12.15
CA GLN A 129 6.59 -25.48 11.76
C GLN A 129 5.47 -26.29 11.11
N THR A 130 4.40 -26.50 11.84
CA THR A 130 3.12 -26.85 11.24
C THR A 130 2.83 -25.76 10.21
N VAL A 131 2.92 -26.11 8.94
CA VAL A 131 2.50 -25.22 7.83
C VAL A 131 1.10 -24.75 8.18
N PRO A 132 0.87 -23.43 8.35
CA PRO A 132 -0.46 -22.96 8.74
C PRO A 132 -1.48 -23.48 7.75
N SER A 133 -2.54 -24.08 8.24
CA SER A 133 -3.69 -24.42 7.40
C SER A 133 -4.26 -23.14 6.81
N PRO A 134 -4.79 -23.17 5.57
CA PRO A 134 -5.45 -22.02 4.98
C PRO A 134 -6.47 -21.41 5.92
N CYS A 135 -6.42 -20.11 6.15
CA CYS A 135 -7.32 -19.42 7.10
C CYS A 135 -8.82 -19.58 6.78
N ILE A 136 -9.16 -20.01 5.55
CA ILE A 136 -10.53 -20.29 5.11
C ILE A 136 -11.10 -21.58 5.74
N ALA A 137 -10.23 -22.54 6.09
CA ALA A 137 -10.65 -23.86 6.59
C ALA A 137 -10.96 -23.90 8.10
N ASN A 138 -10.70 -22.82 8.85
CA ASN A 138 -10.88 -22.82 10.29
C ASN A 138 -12.30 -22.43 10.72
N ASN A 139 -13.00 -23.32 11.41
CA ASN A 139 -14.23 -23.08 12.18
C ASN A 139 -14.03 -22.16 13.41
N SER A 140 -12.93 -21.42 13.46
CA SER A 140 -12.68 -20.44 14.53
C SER A 140 -13.66 -19.27 14.41
N PRO A 141 -14.09 -18.64 15.53
CA PRO A 141 -14.92 -17.46 15.51
C PRO A 141 -14.28 -16.39 14.61
N ARG A 142 -15.04 -15.91 13.63
CA ARG A 142 -14.56 -14.87 12.71
C ARG A 142 -14.36 -13.57 13.48
N ALA A 143 -13.27 -12.84 13.17
CA ALA A 143 -13.15 -11.47 13.64
C ALA A 143 -14.38 -10.66 13.17
N LYS A 144 -14.86 -9.72 13.98
CA LYS A 144 -16.07 -8.92 13.70
C LYS A 144 -16.08 -8.34 12.27
N PHE A 145 -14.92 -7.94 11.77
CA PHE A 145 -14.79 -7.38 10.43
C PHE A 145 -14.98 -8.43 9.31
N GLU A 146 -14.54 -9.65 9.53
CA GLU A 146 -14.75 -10.78 8.59
C GLU A 146 -16.21 -11.20 8.58
N GLN A 147 -16.89 -11.10 9.73
CA GLN A 147 -18.32 -11.38 9.84
C GLN A 147 -19.15 -10.39 9.01
N PHE A 148 -18.89 -9.09 9.09
CA PHE A 148 -19.58 -8.09 8.26
C PHE A 148 -19.49 -8.39 6.76
N LYS A 149 -18.34 -8.84 6.29
CA LYS A 149 -18.16 -9.20 4.89
C LYS A 149 -18.96 -10.46 4.52
N ALA A 150 -18.96 -11.47 5.39
CA ALA A 150 -19.69 -12.71 5.18
C ALA A 150 -21.21 -12.47 5.11
N ASP A 151 -21.73 -11.62 6.00
CA ASP A 151 -23.16 -11.33 6.12
C ASP A 151 -23.67 -10.35 5.05
N SER A 152 -22.76 -9.72 4.31
CA SER A 152 -23.08 -8.61 3.41
C SER A 152 -23.78 -8.99 2.10
N ASN A 153 -24.05 -10.27 1.86
CA ASN A 153 -24.53 -10.73 0.56
C ASN A 153 -23.72 -10.11 -0.61
N TYR A 154 -22.41 -10.34 -0.59
CA TYR A 154 -21.46 -9.81 -1.60
C TYR A 154 -21.46 -8.29 -1.69
N LEU A 155 -21.28 -7.61 -0.56
CA LEU A 155 -21.18 -6.16 -0.39
C LEU A 155 -22.48 -5.39 -0.64
N ASN A 156 -23.63 -6.05 -0.62
CA ASN A 156 -24.91 -5.40 -0.83
C ASN A 156 -25.55 -4.91 0.48
N GLU A 157 -25.72 -5.79 1.44
CA GLU A 157 -26.44 -5.45 2.69
C GLU A 157 -25.49 -5.25 3.88
N PRO A 158 -25.76 -4.31 4.79
CA PRO A 158 -26.94 -3.45 4.86
C PRO A 158 -26.87 -2.17 4.02
N LEU A 159 -25.85 -2.02 3.17
CA LEU A 159 -25.60 -0.77 2.42
C LEU A 159 -26.78 -0.40 1.50
N HIS A 160 -27.38 -1.39 0.81
CA HIS A 160 -28.52 -1.14 -0.08
C HIS A 160 -29.72 -0.61 0.68
N SER A 161 -30.11 -1.29 1.77
CA SER A 161 -31.24 -0.86 2.60
C SER A 161 -31.03 0.53 3.22
N GLU A 162 -29.81 0.82 3.65
CA GLU A 162 -29.50 2.11 4.27
C GLU A 162 -29.41 3.27 3.27
N LEU A 163 -29.12 3.01 2.00
CA LEU A 163 -29.18 4.04 0.94
C LEU A 163 -30.61 4.54 0.68
N LEU A 164 -31.60 3.75 1.03
CA LEU A 164 -33.01 4.07 0.80
C LEU A 164 -33.67 4.77 2.00
N ASN A 165 -32.99 4.85 3.16
CA ASN A 165 -33.54 5.50 4.34
C ASN A 165 -33.17 6.99 4.42
N ASP A 166 -33.93 7.76 5.19
CA ASP A 166 -33.80 9.22 5.30
C ASP A 166 -32.65 9.68 6.24
N SER A 167 -31.89 8.75 6.83
CA SER A 167 -30.75 9.11 7.66
C SER A 167 -29.67 9.85 6.84
N ASP A 168 -29.05 10.87 7.43
CA ASP A 168 -27.95 11.62 6.82
C ASP A 168 -26.60 10.87 6.82
N HIS A 169 -26.54 9.71 7.49
CA HIS A 169 -25.33 8.89 7.65
C HIS A 169 -25.65 7.40 7.56
N PHE A 170 -24.59 6.60 7.46
CA PHE A 170 -24.62 5.14 7.47
C PHE A 170 -24.23 4.59 8.83
N THR A 171 -24.75 3.41 9.18
CA THR A 171 -24.30 2.64 10.34
C THR A 171 -22.84 2.19 10.21
N ASN A 172 -22.25 1.75 11.32
CA ASN A 172 -20.87 1.27 11.31
C ASN A 172 -20.65 0.09 10.34
N ASP A 173 -21.63 -0.78 10.18
CA ASP A 173 -21.53 -1.97 9.35
C ASP A 173 -21.59 -1.57 7.87
N ALA A 174 -22.55 -0.75 7.47
CA ALA A 174 -22.65 -0.19 6.15
C ALA A 174 -21.39 0.64 5.76
N VAL A 175 -20.82 1.42 6.68
CA VAL A 175 -19.57 2.16 6.48
C VAL A 175 -18.40 1.24 6.12
N GLN A 176 -18.33 0.02 6.63
CA GLN A 176 -17.27 -0.91 6.25
C GLN A 176 -17.42 -1.38 4.79
N LEU A 177 -18.65 -1.64 4.36
CA LEU A 177 -18.97 -2.05 2.99
C LEU A 177 -18.83 -0.88 2.00
N LEU A 178 -19.24 0.30 2.40
CA LEU A 178 -19.12 1.53 1.62
C LEU A 178 -17.68 1.75 1.09
N LYS A 179 -16.67 1.33 1.84
CA LYS A 179 -15.25 1.39 1.42
C LYS A 179 -14.97 0.60 0.14
N PHE A 180 -15.60 -0.55 -0.07
CA PHE A 180 -15.42 -1.35 -1.28
C PHE A 180 -15.96 -0.61 -2.52
N HIS A 181 -16.92 0.26 -2.31
CA HIS A 181 -17.50 1.14 -3.31
C HIS A 181 -16.77 2.49 -3.44
N GLY A 182 -15.56 2.58 -2.88
CA GLY A 182 -14.69 3.76 -2.99
C GLY A 182 -15.05 4.91 -2.05
N SER A 183 -16.07 4.78 -1.21
CA SER A 183 -16.52 5.87 -0.35
C SER A 183 -16.15 5.69 1.13
N TYR A 184 -15.96 6.82 1.80
CA TYR A 184 -15.71 6.90 3.25
C TYR A 184 -16.62 7.93 3.88
N GLN A 185 -17.37 7.52 4.89
CA GLN A 185 -18.09 8.45 5.72
C GLN A 185 -17.12 9.22 6.60
N GLN A 186 -17.23 10.52 6.59
CA GLN A 186 -16.41 11.47 7.32
C GLN A 186 -17.29 12.48 8.04
N ASP A 187 -16.71 13.16 9.01
CA ASP A 187 -17.32 14.26 9.74
C ASP A 187 -16.54 15.55 9.47
N ASP A 188 -17.22 16.62 9.11
CA ASP A 188 -16.56 17.92 8.94
C ASP A 188 -16.16 18.50 10.29
N ARG A 189 -14.88 18.33 10.62
CA ARG A 189 -14.31 18.82 11.88
C ARG A 189 -14.26 20.34 11.95
N GLU A 190 -14.21 21.04 10.82
CA GLU A 190 -14.18 22.50 10.78
C GLU A 190 -15.56 23.08 11.13
N HIS A 191 -16.64 22.39 10.79
CA HIS A 191 -17.98 22.77 11.26
C HIS A 191 -18.05 22.88 12.78
N ARG A 192 -17.54 21.88 13.50
CA ARG A 192 -17.50 21.88 14.97
C ARG A 192 -16.59 22.97 15.55
N LYS A 193 -15.45 23.22 14.92
CA LYS A 193 -14.54 24.30 15.34
C LYS A 193 -15.15 25.70 15.19
N ARG A 194 -16.08 25.87 14.27
CA ARG A 194 -16.83 27.12 14.05
C ARG A 194 -18.08 27.25 14.92
N GLY A 195 -18.22 26.42 15.95
CA GLY A 195 -19.36 26.46 16.87
C GLY A 195 -20.57 25.64 16.44
N GLY A 196 -20.45 24.83 15.42
CA GLY A 196 -21.51 23.90 15.00
C GLY A 196 -21.76 22.79 16.03
N THR A 197 -23.03 22.47 16.28
CA THR A 197 -23.45 21.37 17.16
C THR A 197 -23.61 20.08 16.37
N GLY A 198 -23.14 18.96 16.93
CA GLY A 198 -23.28 17.64 16.30
C GLY A 198 -22.21 17.34 15.24
N LYS A 199 -22.45 16.27 14.48
CA LYS A 199 -21.59 15.84 13.37
C LYS A 199 -22.21 16.28 12.05
N ASP A 200 -21.41 16.91 11.21
CA ASP A 200 -21.78 17.17 9.82
C ASP A 200 -21.25 16.04 8.93
N TRP A 201 -22.11 15.05 8.70
CA TRP A 201 -21.75 13.86 7.94
C TRP A 201 -21.57 14.15 6.44
N GLN A 202 -20.44 13.72 5.92
CA GLN A 202 -20.05 13.89 4.54
C GLN A 202 -19.36 12.62 4.03
N MET A 203 -19.43 12.39 2.72
CA MET A 203 -18.76 11.28 2.07
C MET A 203 -17.56 11.80 1.28
N MET A 204 -16.42 11.12 1.45
CA MET A 204 -15.31 11.17 0.51
C MET A 204 -15.51 10.05 -0.50
N LEU A 205 -15.44 10.35 -1.77
CA LEU A 205 -15.51 9.39 -2.85
C LEU A 205 -14.17 9.32 -3.60
N ARG A 206 -13.67 8.12 -3.83
CA ARG A 206 -12.45 7.85 -4.60
C ARG A 206 -12.77 7.11 -5.87
N LEU A 207 -12.21 7.58 -6.97
CA LEU A 207 -12.31 6.90 -8.25
C LEU A 207 -11.29 5.78 -8.36
N ARG A 208 -11.51 4.91 -9.33
CA ARG A 208 -10.58 3.89 -9.79
C ARG A 208 -10.14 4.25 -11.21
N ASN A 209 -8.88 4.62 -11.35
CA ASN A 209 -8.27 5.08 -12.59
C ASN A 209 -7.01 4.24 -12.88
N PRO A 210 -7.12 3.03 -13.45
CA PRO A 210 -5.95 2.22 -13.76
C PRO A 210 -4.95 2.98 -14.62
N ALA A 211 -3.66 2.83 -14.30
CA ALA A 211 -2.57 3.60 -14.93
C ALA A 211 -2.76 5.13 -14.89
N GLY A 212 -3.57 5.64 -13.96
CA GLY A 212 -3.83 7.06 -13.79
C GLY A 212 -4.68 7.71 -14.87
N TYR A 213 -5.27 6.96 -15.79
CA TYR A 213 -5.99 7.50 -16.96
C TYR A 213 -7.38 8.03 -16.59
N VAL A 214 -7.64 9.26 -16.99
CA VAL A 214 -8.92 9.97 -16.82
C VAL A 214 -9.30 10.59 -18.16
N PRO A 215 -10.26 10.01 -18.88
CA PRO A 215 -10.77 10.62 -20.12
C PRO A 215 -11.24 12.05 -19.90
N GLY A 216 -11.04 12.93 -20.89
CA GLY A 216 -11.47 14.33 -20.82
C GLY A 216 -12.93 14.52 -20.35
N PRO A 217 -13.92 13.82 -20.94
CA PRO A 217 -15.31 13.90 -20.50
C PRO A 217 -15.53 13.49 -19.03
N LEU A 218 -14.77 12.49 -18.53
CA LEU A 218 -14.83 12.11 -17.13
C LEU A 218 -14.26 13.21 -16.23
N PHE A 219 -13.12 13.82 -16.62
CA PHE A 219 -12.53 14.91 -15.86
C PHE A 219 -13.49 16.09 -15.72
N VAL A 220 -14.14 16.48 -16.82
CA VAL A 220 -15.17 17.55 -16.84
C VAL A 220 -16.33 17.20 -15.92
N ALA A 221 -16.89 16.00 -16.03
CA ALA A 221 -17.98 15.55 -15.17
C ALA A 221 -17.60 15.56 -13.68
N LEU A 222 -16.36 15.17 -13.32
CA LEU A 222 -15.88 15.23 -11.94
C LEU A 222 -15.77 16.65 -11.43
N ASP A 223 -15.29 17.56 -12.27
CA ASP A 223 -15.17 18.97 -11.93
C ASP A 223 -16.54 19.57 -11.62
N GLU A 224 -17.53 19.37 -12.49
CA GLU A 224 -18.91 19.82 -12.31
C GLU A 224 -19.58 19.20 -11.07
N LEU A 225 -19.42 17.88 -10.87
CA LEU A 225 -19.96 17.20 -9.69
C LEU A 225 -19.36 17.76 -8.41
N SER A 226 -18.05 18.07 -8.42
CA SER A 226 -17.39 18.63 -7.24
C SER A 226 -17.88 20.02 -6.89
N ASP A 227 -18.26 20.83 -7.88
CA ASP A 227 -18.83 22.15 -7.68
C ASP A 227 -20.27 22.09 -7.17
N ARG A 228 -21.07 21.19 -7.72
CA ARG A 228 -22.51 21.13 -7.47
C ARG A 228 -22.87 20.29 -6.25
N LEU A 229 -22.18 19.16 -6.02
CA LEU A 229 -22.54 18.17 -5.00
C LEU A 229 -21.42 17.86 -4.00
N GLY A 230 -20.24 18.42 -4.20
CA GLY A 230 -19.08 18.27 -3.32
C GLY A 230 -18.68 19.57 -2.63
N ASN A 231 -17.45 19.64 -2.18
CA ASN A 231 -16.85 20.81 -1.52
C ASN A 231 -16.07 21.71 -2.51
N GLN A 232 -16.39 21.69 -3.79
CA GLN A 232 -15.79 22.49 -4.86
C GLN A 232 -14.30 22.18 -5.12
N THR A 233 -13.83 21.02 -4.66
CA THR A 233 -12.43 20.62 -4.85
C THR A 233 -12.31 19.22 -5.44
N LEU A 234 -11.26 18.99 -6.24
CA LEU A 234 -10.78 17.67 -6.62
C LEU A 234 -9.40 17.43 -6.00
N ARG A 235 -9.08 16.19 -5.72
CA ARG A 235 -7.78 15.83 -5.18
C ARG A 235 -7.16 14.65 -5.92
N ALA A 236 -6.00 14.88 -6.56
CA ALA A 236 -5.14 13.82 -7.05
C ALA A 236 -4.48 13.09 -5.88
N THR A 237 -4.34 11.77 -5.98
CA THR A 237 -3.77 10.94 -4.91
C THR A 237 -2.50 10.24 -5.35
N THR A 238 -1.66 9.86 -4.39
CA THR A 238 -0.44 9.06 -4.62
C THR A 238 -0.70 7.68 -5.23
N ARG A 239 -1.97 7.32 -5.50
CA ARG A 239 -2.35 6.08 -6.20
C ARG A 239 -3.10 6.39 -7.50
N GLN A 240 -2.73 7.49 -8.13
CA GLN A 240 -3.22 7.86 -9.46
C GLN A 240 -4.75 7.85 -9.59
N CYS A 241 -5.44 8.36 -8.57
CA CYS A 241 -6.90 8.44 -8.54
C CYS A 241 -7.35 9.84 -8.13
N PHE A 242 -8.50 10.30 -8.61
CA PHE A 242 -9.17 11.45 -8.01
C PHE A 242 -9.96 11.08 -6.76
N GLN A 243 -10.07 12.06 -5.87
CA GLN A 243 -11.00 12.07 -4.74
C GLN A 243 -11.88 13.31 -4.81
N MET A 244 -13.16 13.13 -4.45
CA MET A 244 -14.12 14.19 -4.16
C MET A 244 -14.48 14.14 -2.67
N HIS A 245 -14.73 15.29 -2.08
CA HIS A 245 -15.09 15.42 -0.67
C HIS A 245 -16.37 16.27 -0.54
N GLY A 246 -17.00 16.22 0.64
CA GLY A 246 -18.19 17.04 0.92
C GLY A 246 -19.51 16.50 0.36
N ILE A 247 -19.53 15.29 -0.17
CA ILE A 247 -20.74 14.70 -0.75
C ILE A 247 -21.69 14.29 0.37
N LYS A 248 -22.95 14.74 0.32
CA LYS A 248 -23.99 14.29 1.25
C LYS A 248 -24.52 12.92 0.84
N LYS A 249 -25.00 12.12 1.81
CA LYS A 249 -25.51 10.75 1.57
C LYS A 249 -26.57 10.72 0.47
N GLY A 250 -27.54 11.62 0.49
CA GLY A 250 -28.60 11.69 -0.54
C GLY A 250 -28.10 11.93 -1.97
N ASN A 251 -26.88 12.48 -2.13
CA ASN A 251 -26.30 12.80 -3.45
C ASN A 251 -25.41 11.67 -3.99
N ILE A 252 -25.08 10.65 -3.19
CA ILE A 252 -24.14 9.58 -3.61
C ILE A 252 -24.59 8.89 -4.89
N LYS A 253 -25.90 8.61 -5.01
CA LYS A 253 -26.51 7.93 -6.16
C LYS A 253 -26.28 8.72 -7.44
N GLU A 254 -26.57 10.03 -7.43
CA GLU A 254 -26.37 10.90 -8.57
C GLU A 254 -24.88 11.01 -8.95
N VAL A 255 -24.01 11.20 -7.96
CA VAL A 255 -22.56 11.31 -8.18
C VAL A 255 -22.00 10.05 -8.82
N ILE A 256 -22.30 8.88 -8.27
CA ILE A 256 -21.77 7.62 -8.81
C ILE A 256 -22.41 7.31 -10.17
N GLY A 257 -23.70 7.55 -10.33
CA GLY A 257 -24.39 7.37 -11.62
C GLY A 257 -23.77 8.23 -12.72
N THR A 258 -23.44 9.48 -12.45
CA THR A 258 -22.77 10.38 -13.41
C THR A 258 -21.35 9.93 -13.73
N ILE A 259 -20.56 9.50 -12.71
CA ILE A 259 -19.22 8.94 -12.93
C ILE A 259 -19.26 7.74 -13.88
N VAL A 260 -20.22 6.85 -13.67
CA VAL A 260 -20.37 5.65 -14.51
C VAL A 260 -20.81 6.00 -15.94
N LYS A 261 -21.75 6.94 -16.11
CA LYS A 261 -22.15 7.45 -17.43
C LYS A 261 -20.98 8.05 -18.19
N SER A 262 -20.03 8.64 -17.46
CA SER A 262 -18.81 9.22 -18.02
C SER A 262 -17.66 8.20 -18.14
N MET A 263 -17.95 6.89 -18.12
CA MET A 263 -16.99 5.80 -18.23
C MET A 263 -15.98 5.68 -17.06
N GLY A 264 -16.31 6.24 -15.90
CA GLY A 264 -15.54 6.11 -14.68
C GLY A 264 -16.03 4.97 -13.79
N SER A 265 -15.31 4.68 -12.71
CA SER A 265 -15.70 3.71 -11.69
C SER A 265 -15.15 4.10 -10.33
N THR A 266 -15.87 3.71 -9.28
CA THR A 266 -15.44 3.83 -7.87
C THR A 266 -15.29 2.46 -7.21
N LEU A 267 -15.78 1.39 -7.85
CA LEU A 267 -15.73 0.03 -7.32
C LEU A 267 -14.28 -0.42 -7.15
N ALA A 268 -13.97 -0.99 -5.99
CA ALA A 268 -12.63 -1.44 -5.62
C ALA A 268 -11.56 -0.33 -5.57
N ALA A 269 -11.93 0.95 -5.59
CA ALA A 269 -10.99 2.03 -5.30
C ALA A 269 -10.46 1.96 -3.85
N CYS A 270 -11.22 1.32 -2.96
CA CYS A 270 -10.89 1.06 -1.55
C CYS A 270 -11.37 -0.34 -1.13
N GLY A 271 -11.31 -0.67 0.16
CA GLY A 271 -11.76 -1.97 0.67
C GLY A 271 -10.67 -3.06 0.72
N ASP A 272 -11.09 -4.26 1.07
CA ASP A 272 -10.23 -5.45 1.20
C ASP A 272 -10.27 -6.28 -0.09
N VAL A 273 -9.89 -5.65 -1.16
CA VAL A 273 -9.79 -6.14 -2.55
C VAL A 273 -8.53 -5.57 -3.18
N ASN A 274 -8.22 -5.99 -4.41
CA ASN A 274 -7.22 -5.29 -5.22
C ASN A 274 -7.72 -3.88 -5.51
N ARG A 275 -6.87 -2.90 -5.22
CA ARG A 275 -7.17 -1.48 -5.43
C ARG A 275 -6.73 -1.01 -6.79
N ASN A 276 -6.77 0.30 -7.04
CA ASN A 276 -6.29 0.85 -8.30
C ASN A 276 -4.90 0.30 -8.65
N VAL A 277 -4.71 -0.16 -9.88
CA VAL A 277 -3.42 -0.63 -10.39
C VAL A 277 -2.68 0.54 -10.98
N MET A 278 -1.42 0.72 -10.57
CA MET A 278 -0.58 1.82 -11.02
C MET A 278 0.29 1.40 -12.20
N ALA A 279 0.61 2.38 -13.05
CA ALA A 279 1.63 2.27 -14.08
C ALA A 279 2.25 3.65 -14.30
N PRO A 280 3.44 3.77 -14.97
CA PRO A 280 3.99 5.06 -15.35
C PRO A 280 2.94 5.92 -16.03
N ALA A 281 2.78 7.15 -15.54
CA ALA A 281 1.71 8.04 -16.00
C ALA A 281 1.97 8.58 -17.42
N ALA A 282 3.23 8.69 -17.82
CA ALA A 282 3.62 9.21 -19.12
C ALA A 282 2.95 8.44 -20.27
N PRO A 283 2.25 9.14 -21.18
CA PRO A 283 1.52 8.51 -22.26
C PRO A 283 2.39 8.17 -23.49
N TYR A 284 3.68 7.88 -23.30
CA TYR A 284 4.57 7.49 -24.38
C TYR A 284 3.99 6.33 -25.20
N GLU A 285 4.00 6.47 -26.52
CA GLU A 285 3.48 5.47 -27.45
C GLU A 285 4.56 4.46 -27.90
N GLN A 286 5.80 4.67 -27.49
CA GLN A 286 6.95 3.86 -27.84
C GLN A 286 7.48 3.04 -26.65
N GLY A 287 8.32 2.05 -26.94
CA GLY A 287 8.93 1.18 -25.93
C GLY A 287 7.91 0.30 -25.22
N SER A 288 8.19 -0.04 -23.97
CA SER A 288 7.35 -0.92 -23.16
C SER A 288 6.22 -0.19 -22.41
N TYR A 289 6.13 1.13 -22.49
CA TYR A 289 5.11 1.92 -21.78
C TYR A 289 3.68 1.56 -22.16
N PRO A 290 3.30 1.40 -23.45
CA PRO A 290 1.95 0.96 -23.82
C PRO A 290 1.60 -0.41 -23.25
N ALA A 291 2.53 -1.36 -23.28
CA ALA A 291 2.33 -2.70 -22.73
C ALA A 291 2.16 -2.68 -21.21
N ALA A 292 2.97 -1.90 -20.49
CA ALA A 292 2.85 -1.75 -19.03
C ALA A 292 1.50 -1.14 -18.63
N ARG A 293 1.03 -0.09 -19.33
CA ARG A 293 -0.29 0.50 -19.10
C ARG A 293 -1.43 -0.44 -19.45
N LYS A 294 -1.32 -1.18 -20.57
CA LYS A 294 -2.31 -2.20 -20.93
C LYS A 294 -2.38 -3.28 -19.87
N LEU A 295 -1.24 -3.80 -19.44
CA LEU A 295 -1.17 -4.81 -18.38
C LEU A 295 -1.79 -4.32 -17.07
N ALA A 296 -1.57 -3.05 -16.68
CA ALA A 296 -2.21 -2.46 -15.50
C ALA A 296 -3.74 -2.45 -15.61
N ASN A 297 -4.29 -2.15 -16.80
CA ASN A 297 -5.74 -2.22 -17.06
C ASN A 297 -6.24 -3.68 -16.99
N ASP A 298 -5.55 -4.61 -17.64
CA ASP A 298 -5.92 -6.03 -17.66
C ASP A 298 -5.93 -6.63 -16.23
N ILE A 299 -4.94 -6.28 -15.41
CA ILE A 299 -4.88 -6.66 -13.98
C ILE A 299 -6.04 -6.01 -13.21
N ALA A 300 -6.30 -4.73 -13.44
CA ALA A 300 -7.39 -4.04 -12.80
C ALA A 300 -8.73 -4.71 -13.09
N ASP A 301 -8.97 -5.11 -14.32
CA ASP A 301 -10.21 -5.72 -14.76
C ASP A 301 -10.37 -7.16 -14.26
N VAL A 302 -9.32 -7.99 -14.38
CA VAL A 302 -9.38 -9.39 -13.95
C VAL A 302 -9.49 -9.53 -12.44
N LEU A 303 -8.90 -8.59 -11.67
CA LEU A 303 -8.99 -8.53 -10.21
C LEU A 303 -10.17 -7.66 -9.70
N SER A 304 -11.09 -7.22 -10.55
CA SER A 304 -12.31 -6.57 -10.09
C SER A 304 -13.23 -7.58 -9.40
N PRO A 305 -13.85 -7.24 -8.26
CA PRO A 305 -14.91 -8.04 -7.66
C PRO A 305 -16.01 -8.30 -8.67
N GLN A 306 -16.46 -9.55 -8.78
CA GLN A 306 -17.50 -9.89 -9.76
C GLN A 306 -18.88 -9.55 -9.26
N LYS A 307 -19.10 -9.62 -7.96
CA LYS A 307 -20.41 -9.48 -7.32
C LYS A 307 -21.43 -10.46 -7.88
N ALA A 308 -22.30 -10.95 -7.12
CA ALA A 308 -23.43 -11.73 -7.57
C ALA A 308 -24.09 -11.14 -8.85
N GLU A 309 -25.16 -11.60 -9.28
CA GLU A 309 -25.84 -11.24 -10.55
C GLU A 309 -26.08 -9.74 -10.78
N LYS A 310 -26.07 -8.95 -9.70
CA LYS A 310 -26.20 -7.49 -9.76
C LYS A 310 -24.84 -6.82 -9.73
N THR A 311 -24.62 -5.87 -10.62
CA THR A 311 -23.41 -5.05 -10.63
C THR A 311 -23.53 -3.96 -9.55
N TYR A 312 -22.39 -3.44 -9.12
CA TYR A 312 -22.33 -2.25 -8.27
C TYR A 312 -23.18 -1.07 -8.76
N ILE A 313 -23.32 -0.94 -10.08
CA ILE A 313 -24.10 0.10 -10.74
C ILE A 313 -25.59 -0.07 -10.50
N ASP A 314 -26.10 -1.29 -10.48
CA ASP A 314 -27.53 -1.59 -10.29
C ASP A 314 -28.01 -1.15 -8.92
N LEU A 315 -27.17 -1.20 -7.92
CA LEU A 315 -27.45 -0.68 -6.58
C LEU A 315 -27.68 0.84 -6.59
N TRP A 316 -26.95 1.56 -7.45
CA TRP A 316 -26.91 3.01 -7.46
C TRP A 316 -27.89 3.65 -8.46
N VAL A 317 -28.54 2.85 -9.29
CA VAL A 317 -29.47 3.31 -10.32
C VAL A 317 -30.85 2.66 -10.17
N ASP A 318 -31.39 2.58 -8.96
CA ASP A 318 -32.76 2.11 -8.61
C ASP A 318 -33.07 0.65 -8.94
N GLY A 319 -32.04 -0.21 -9.04
CA GLY A 319 -32.25 -1.61 -9.37
C GLY A 319 -32.63 -1.88 -10.83
N GLU A 320 -32.77 -0.85 -11.66
CA GLU A 320 -32.91 -0.98 -13.11
C GLU A 320 -31.54 -0.92 -13.79
N MET A 321 -31.22 -1.92 -14.59
CA MET A 321 -29.93 -2.04 -15.31
C MET A 321 -29.84 -1.05 -16.47
N LYS A 322 -29.85 0.24 -16.16
CA LYS A 322 -29.75 1.32 -17.17
C LYS A 322 -28.31 1.54 -17.64
N TYR A 323 -27.32 1.24 -16.78
CA TYR A 323 -25.90 1.44 -17.06
C TYR A 323 -25.08 0.33 -16.44
N ALA A 324 -24.77 -0.71 -17.18
CA ALA A 324 -23.83 -1.76 -16.75
C ALA A 324 -22.56 -1.69 -17.59
N ILE A 325 -21.42 -1.48 -16.95
CA ILE A 325 -20.13 -1.73 -17.59
C ILE A 325 -19.96 -3.26 -17.68
N LYS A 326 -20.33 -3.82 -18.84
CA LYS A 326 -20.15 -5.25 -19.08
C LYS A 326 -18.67 -5.53 -19.34
N PRO A 327 -18.08 -6.53 -18.68
CA PRO A 327 -16.71 -6.95 -18.98
C PRO A 327 -16.57 -7.32 -20.45
N SER A 328 -15.45 -6.95 -21.09
CA SER A 328 -15.11 -7.35 -22.44
C SER A 328 -15.01 -8.87 -22.58
N SER A 329 -15.05 -9.38 -23.80
CA SER A 329 -14.86 -10.83 -24.08
C SER A 329 -13.50 -11.31 -23.57
N GLU A 330 -12.46 -10.50 -23.67
CA GLU A 330 -11.11 -10.79 -23.20
C GLU A 330 -11.08 -10.90 -21.67
N VAL A 331 -11.69 -9.95 -20.94
CA VAL A 331 -11.81 -10.02 -19.48
C VAL A 331 -12.60 -11.26 -19.05
N LYS A 332 -13.68 -11.60 -19.74
CA LYS A 332 -14.44 -12.82 -19.47
C LYS A 332 -13.60 -14.08 -19.67
N LYS A 333 -12.76 -14.12 -20.72
CA LYS A 333 -11.82 -15.21 -20.96
C LYS A 333 -10.81 -15.32 -19.82
N ASN A 334 -10.19 -14.21 -19.44
CA ASN A 334 -9.20 -14.17 -18.35
C ASN A 334 -9.81 -14.51 -16.98
N ARG A 335 -11.08 -14.17 -16.73
CA ARG A 335 -11.78 -14.56 -15.51
C ARG A 335 -12.02 -16.07 -15.37
N LYS A 336 -12.01 -16.83 -16.46
CA LYS A 336 -12.06 -18.30 -16.37
C LYS A 336 -10.87 -18.89 -15.61
N LEU A 337 -9.74 -18.18 -15.55
CA LEU A 337 -8.57 -18.58 -14.76
C LEU A 337 -8.90 -18.63 -13.24
N GLN A 338 -9.91 -17.89 -12.78
CA GLN A 338 -10.35 -17.88 -11.38
C GLN A 338 -10.98 -19.20 -10.93
N LEU A 339 -11.36 -20.06 -11.88
CA LEU A 339 -11.91 -21.38 -11.61
C LEU A 339 -10.84 -22.48 -11.53
N LYS A 340 -9.55 -22.15 -11.75
CA LYS A 340 -8.46 -23.12 -11.66
C LYS A 340 -8.24 -23.60 -10.22
N PRO A 341 -7.81 -24.86 -10.02
CA PRO A 341 -7.41 -25.38 -8.71
C PRO A 341 -6.38 -24.43 -8.04
N GLY A 342 -6.51 -24.25 -6.74
CA GLY A 342 -5.72 -23.30 -5.95
C GLY A 342 -6.21 -21.84 -6.03
N VAL A 343 -6.58 -21.35 -7.19
CA VAL A 343 -7.10 -19.98 -7.38
C VAL A 343 -8.57 -19.88 -6.98
N PHE A 344 -9.37 -20.88 -7.29
CA PHE A 344 -10.80 -20.92 -6.98
C PHE A 344 -11.07 -20.90 -5.48
N SER A 345 -11.89 -19.97 -5.03
CA SER A 345 -12.26 -19.80 -3.61
C SER A 345 -13.27 -20.83 -3.08
N GLY A 346 -13.88 -21.63 -3.97
CA GLY A 346 -15.05 -22.45 -3.67
C GLY A 346 -16.40 -21.73 -3.89
N ASP A 347 -16.40 -20.45 -4.11
CA ASP A 347 -17.59 -19.61 -4.28
C ASP A 347 -17.83 -19.29 -5.77
N LYS A 348 -18.97 -19.74 -6.32
CA LYS A 348 -19.29 -19.50 -7.73
C LYS A 348 -19.67 -18.05 -8.04
N LYS A 349 -20.17 -17.28 -7.04
CA LYS A 349 -20.58 -15.89 -7.24
C LYS A 349 -19.39 -14.94 -7.19
N GLU A 350 -18.39 -15.24 -6.36
CA GLU A 350 -17.14 -14.49 -6.26
C GLU A 350 -15.94 -15.45 -6.29
N PRO A 351 -15.62 -16.01 -7.47
CA PRO A 351 -14.69 -17.15 -7.60
C PRO A 351 -13.28 -16.87 -7.09
N LEU A 352 -12.80 -15.64 -7.26
CA LEU A 352 -11.45 -15.25 -6.87
C LEU A 352 -11.36 -14.92 -5.37
N TYR A 353 -12.28 -14.11 -4.88
CA TYR A 353 -12.23 -13.56 -3.52
C TYR A 353 -12.96 -14.40 -2.48
N GLY A 354 -14.04 -15.10 -2.88
CA GLY A 354 -14.99 -15.68 -1.95
C GLY A 354 -15.85 -14.64 -1.22
N ALA A 355 -16.83 -15.08 -0.45
CA ALA A 355 -17.79 -14.21 0.24
C ALA A 355 -17.15 -13.24 1.26
N THR A 356 -15.97 -13.58 1.81
CA THR A 356 -15.28 -12.75 2.81
C THR A 356 -14.22 -11.83 2.22
N TYR A 357 -14.00 -11.88 0.94
CA TYR A 357 -12.96 -11.10 0.22
C TYR A 357 -11.55 -11.32 0.80
N LEU A 358 -10.63 -10.36 0.64
CA LEU A 358 -9.29 -10.46 1.22
C LEU A 358 -9.29 -10.08 2.72
N PRO A 359 -8.30 -10.54 3.49
CA PRO A 359 -8.13 -10.10 4.87
C PRO A 359 -7.73 -8.62 4.94
N ARG A 360 -7.12 -8.07 3.88
CA ARG A 360 -6.70 -6.66 3.81
C ARG A 360 -6.57 -6.20 2.37
N LYS A 361 -6.47 -4.86 2.16
CA LYS A 361 -6.20 -4.22 0.87
C LYS A 361 -5.02 -4.87 0.15
N PHE A 362 -5.15 -5.00 -1.17
CA PHE A 362 -4.12 -5.51 -2.07
C PHE A 362 -3.77 -4.44 -3.11
N LYS A 363 -2.53 -4.36 -3.53
CA LYS A 363 -2.02 -3.30 -4.40
C LYS A 363 -1.07 -3.87 -5.44
N CYS A 364 -1.35 -3.63 -6.70
CA CYS A 364 -0.47 -3.96 -7.82
C CYS A 364 0.04 -2.69 -8.51
N ALA A 365 1.23 -2.79 -9.08
CA ALA A 365 1.77 -1.81 -10.00
C ALA A 365 2.56 -2.52 -11.12
N THR A 366 2.59 -1.88 -12.28
CA THR A 366 3.46 -2.25 -13.40
C THR A 366 4.41 -1.10 -13.68
N THR A 367 5.57 -1.38 -14.22
CA THR A 367 6.52 -0.38 -14.73
C THR A 367 7.29 -0.94 -15.92
N VAL A 368 8.26 -0.19 -16.41
CA VAL A 368 9.18 -0.58 -17.47
C VAL A 368 10.62 -0.53 -16.96
N PRO A 369 11.58 -1.26 -17.55
CA PRO A 369 12.98 -1.15 -17.19
C PRO A 369 13.45 0.31 -17.19
N GLY A 370 14.17 0.72 -16.15
CA GLY A 370 14.69 2.07 -16.00
C GLY A 370 13.71 3.10 -15.40
N ASP A 371 12.42 2.82 -15.28
CA ASP A 371 11.43 3.75 -14.72
C ASP A 371 10.87 3.22 -13.39
N ASN A 372 11.11 3.94 -12.30
CA ASN A 372 10.53 3.64 -10.99
C ASN A 372 9.58 4.74 -10.49
N SER A 373 8.95 5.50 -11.39
CA SER A 373 8.00 6.55 -11.01
C SER A 373 6.82 6.06 -10.15
N VAL A 374 6.55 4.75 -10.14
CA VAL A 374 5.46 4.13 -9.36
C VAL A 374 5.94 3.48 -8.04
N ASP A 375 7.22 3.60 -7.68
CA ASP A 375 7.81 2.94 -6.51
C ASP A 375 7.51 1.44 -6.47
N ILE A 376 7.95 0.72 -7.49
CA ILE A 376 7.54 -0.67 -7.80
C ILE A 376 7.66 -1.61 -6.59
N LEU A 377 8.72 -1.48 -5.78
CA LEU A 377 8.98 -2.32 -4.61
C LEU A 377 8.09 -2.01 -3.39
N THR A 378 7.19 -1.03 -3.48
CA THR A 378 6.28 -0.66 -2.36
C THR A 378 4.90 -1.31 -2.47
N HIS A 379 4.72 -2.23 -3.41
CA HIS A 379 3.44 -2.85 -3.74
C HIS A 379 3.37 -4.32 -3.28
N ASP A 380 2.15 -4.83 -3.09
CA ASP A 380 1.95 -6.25 -2.80
C ASP A 380 2.40 -7.11 -4.00
N ILE A 381 2.19 -6.61 -5.25
CA ILE A 381 2.82 -7.10 -6.48
C ILE A 381 3.38 -5.92 -7.26
N GLY A 382 4.66 -6.01 -7.63
CA GLY A 382 5.34 -5.13 -8.57
C GLY A 382 5.77 -5.91 -9.81
N LEU A 383 5.50 -5.38 -11.01
CA LEU A 383 5.81 -6.01 -12.29
C LEU A 383 6.64 -5.08 -13.16
N VAL A 384 7.87 -5.46 -13.50
CA VAL A 384 8.70 -4.74 -14.47
C VAL A 384 8.53 -5.38 -15.84
N THR A 385 7.94 -4.67 -16.79
CA THR A 385 7.39 -5.18 -18.05
C THR A 385 8.41 -5.14 -19.17
N PHE A 386 8.69 -6.27 -19.77
CA PHE A 386 9.56 -6.40 -20.96
C PHE A 386 8.73 -6.63 -22.21
N THR A 387 9.16 -6.04 -23.32
CA THR A 387 8.52 -6.18 -24.63
C THR A 387 9.53 -6.52 -25.71
N ASN A 388 9.07 -7.17 -26.76
CA ASN A 388 9.85 -7.35 -27.96
C ASN A 388 9.99 -6.03 -28.76
N LYS A 389 10.75 -6.05 -29.84
CA LYS A 389 10.97 -4.90 -30.73
C LYS A 389 9.66 -4.31 -31.33
N LYS A 390 8.58 -5.08 -31.34
CA LYS A 390 7.25 -4.65 -31.81
C LYS A 390 6.36 -4.07 -30.69
N GLY A 391 6.86 -3.95 -29.47
CA GLY A 391 6.10 -3.48 -28.31
C GLY A 391 5.12 -4.49 -27.72
N VAL A 392 5.20 -5.77 -28.14
CA VAL A 392 4.36 -6.85 -27.59
C VAL A 392 4.97 -7.35 -26.28
N LEU A 393 4.13 -7.57 -25.28
CA LEU A 393 4.53 -8.08 -23.96
C LEU A 393 5.22 -9.45 -24.11
N GLU A 394 6.48 -9.54 -23.70
CA GLU A 394 7.22 -10.79 -23.57
C GLU A 394 7.08 -11.40 -22.18
N GLY A 395 7.10 -10.58 -21.13
CA GLY A 395 6.96 -11.02 -19.76
C GLY A 395 7.32 -9.94 -18.76
N CYS A 396 7.40 -10.33 -17.49
CA CYS A 396 7.71 -9.41 -16.40
C CYS A 396 8.66 -10.02 -15.38
N ASN A 397 9.56 -9.20 -14.85
CA ASN A 397 10.14 -9.47 -13.54
C ASN A 397 9.08 -9.20 -12.47
N VAL A 398 9.02 -10.05 -11.46
CA VAL A 398 7.95 -10.08 -10.47
C VAL A 398 8.53 -9.88 -9.06
N TYR A 399 7.98 -8.90 -8.35
CA TYR A 399 8.32 -8.56 -6.98
C TYR A 399 7.08 -8.68 -6.09
N VAL A 400 7.21 -9.22 -4.87
CA VAL A 400 6.07 -9.46 -3.98
C VAL A 400 6.31 -9.02 -2.55
N GLY A 401 5.24 -8.62 -1.85
CA GLY A 401 5.24 -8.38 -0.42
C GLY A 401 5.77 -7.02 0.02
N GLY A 402 5.69 -6.01 -0.85
CA GLY A 402 6.02 -4.63 -0.50
C GLY A 402 4.89 -3.88 0.22
N GLY A 403 5.25 -2.87 0.98
CA GLY A 403 4.28 -1.98 1.61
C GLY A 403 4.86 -1.08 2.70
N MET A 404 4.85 0.23 2.48
CA MET A 404 5.49 1.23 3.34
C MET A 404 4.67 1.63 4.57
N GLY A 405 3.36 1.32 4.59
CA GLY A 405 2.49 1.76 5.69
C GLY A 405 2.79 1.04 7.01
N ARG A 406 2.93 1.83 8.08
CA ARG A 406 2.98 1.35 9.47
C ARG A 406 1.96 2.11 10.33
N THR A 407 1.56 1.54 11.45
CA THR A 407 0.73 2.21 12.44
C THR A 407 1.64 2.87 13.48
N HIS A 408 1.42 4.15 13.77
CA HIS A 408 2.19 4.86 14.79
C HIS A 408 2.05 4.16 16.15
N ASN A 409 3.14 4.06 16.88
CA ASN A 409 3.23 3.40 18.19
C ASN A 409 2.79 1.91 18.20
N LEU A 410 2.95 1.20 17.08
CA LEU A 410 2.67 -0.23 17.00
C LEU A 410 3.78 -0.93 16.19
N ASP A 411 4.76 -1.49 16.90
CA ASP A 411 5.98 -2.07 16.32
C ASP A 411 5.71 -3.37 15.54
N THR A 412 4.59 -4.06 15.82
CA THR A 412 4.14 -5.21 15.02
C THR A 412 3.72 -4.81 13.60
N THR A 413 3.69 -3.50 13.28
CA THR A 413 3.46 -3.00 11.93
C THR A 413 4.66 -2.20 11.44
N PHE A 414 5.24 -2.57 10.32
CA PHE A 414 6.47 -2.01 9.77
C PHE A 414 6.40 -1.82 8.25
N ALA A 415 7.30 -0.99 7.73
CA ALA A 415 7.51 -0.84 6.29
C ALA A 415 8.35 -2.02 5.77
N ARG A 416 8.03 -2.51 4.56
CA ARG A 416 8.77 -3.58 3.89
C ARG A 416 8.82 -3.31 2.40
N ILE A 417 9.98 -3.51 1.76
CA ILE A 417 10.14 -3.57 0.31
C ILE A 417 9.79 -4.97 -0.20
N ALA A 418 9.40 -5.06 -1.46
CA ALA A 418 9.06 -6.32 -2.09
C ALA A 418 10.30 -7.16 -2.40
N ASP A 419 10.16 -8.50 -2.31
CA ASP A 419 11.20 -9.45 -2.71
C ASP A 419 11.03 -9.88 -4.16
N PRO A 420 12.15 -10.12 -4.87
CA PRO A 420 12.11 -10.69 -6.20
C PRO A 420 11.73 -12.17 -6.14
N ILE A 421 10.79 -12.59 -7.01
CA ILE A 421 10.45 -14.01 -7.16
C ILE A 421 10.93 -14.63 -8.46
N GLY A 422 11.15 -13.83 -9.50
CA GLY A 422 11.67 -14.27 -10.79
C GLY A 422 11.00 -13.58 -11.96
N TYR A 423 11.25 -14.07 -13.17
CA TYR A 423 10.64 -13.64 -14.42
C TYR A 423 9.57 -14.63 -14.87
N VAL A 424 8.46 -14.11 -15.40
CA VAL A 424 7.34 -14.90 -15.91
C VAL A 424 6.93 -14.37 -17.28
N GLU A 425 6.68 -15.29 -18.22
CA GLU A 425 6.24 -14.99 -19.59
C GLU A 425 4.88 -14.26 -19.61
N GLY A 426 4.72 -13.38 -20.60
CA GLY A 426 3.60 -12.45 -20.70
C GLY A 426 2.21 -13.12 -20.68
N GLU A 427 2.06 -14.25 -21.35
CA GLU A 427 0.80 -15.01 -21.41
C GLU A 427 0.36 -15.57 -20.06
N HIS A 428 1.29 -15.73 -19.11
CA HIS A 428 1.04 -16.32 -17.80
C HIS A 428 0.92 -15.28 -16.65
N ILE A 429 1.18 -13.99 -16.93
CA ILE A 429 1.19 -12.95 -15.89
C ILE A 429 -0.17 -12.78 -15.19
N LEU A 430 -1.27 -12.81 -15.93
CA LEU A 430 -2.60 -12.68 -15.31
C LEU A 430 -2.96 -13.88 -14.43
N GLU A 431 -2.52 -15.08 -14.81
CA GLU A 431 -2.66 -16.28 -13.98
C GLU A 431 -1.84 -16.16 -12.70
N LEU A 432 -0.58 -15.70 -12.80
CA LEU A 432 0.30 -15.47 -11.66
C LEU A 432 -0.29 -14.47 -10.68
N VAL A 433 -0.76 -13.32 -11.16
CA VAL A 433 -1.31 -12.26 -10.32
C VAL A 433 -2.54 -12.74 -9.55
N GLN A 434 -3.42 -13.54 -10.18
CA GLN A 434 -4.56 -14.15 -9.51
C GLN A 434 -4.12 -15.21 -8.49
N SER A 435 -3.08 -15.97 -8.78
CA SER A 435 -2.49 -16.97 -7.89
C SER A 435 -1.88 -16.35 -6.63
N ILE A 436 -1.13 -15.26 -6.76
CA ILE A 436 -0.58 -14.52 -5.61
C ILE A 436 -1.69 -13.91 -4.76
N LEU A 437 -2.74 -13.36 -5.38
CA LEU A 437 -3.89 -12.83 -4.66
C LEU A 437 -4.63 -13.95 -3.90
N ALA A 438 -4.82 -15.12 -4.51
CA ALA A 438 -5.45 -16.27 -3.87
C ALA A 438 -4.63 -16.76 -2.67
N LEU A 439 -3.30 -16.76 -2.77
CA LEU A 439 -2.41 -17.08 -1.65
C LEU A 439 -2.60 -16.09 -0.48
N GLN A 440 -2.68 -14.78 -0.75
CA GLN A 440 -3.02 -13.77 0.27
C GLN A 440 -4.41 -14.00 0.87
N ARG A 441 -5.41 -14.39 0.06
CA ARG A 441 -6.75 -14.72 0.54
C ARG A 441 -6.71 -15.87 1.54
N ASP A 442 -5.93 -16.92 1.25
CA ASP A 442 -5.92 -18.18 1.98
C ASP A 442 -5.02 -18.12 3.23
N TYR A 443 -3.88 -17.44 3.18
CA TYR A 443 -2.87 -17.41 4.25
C TYR A 443 -2.75 -16.06 4.97
N GLY A 444 -3.37 -15.00 4.48
CA GLY A 444 -3.36 -13.70 5.17
C GLY A 444 -4.07 -13.77 6.51
N ASP A 445 -3.50 -13.15 7.55
CA ASP A 445 -4.08 -13.13 8.90
C ASP A 445 -5.47 -12.47 8.89
N ARG A 446 -6.50 -13.23 9.29
CA ARG A 446 -7.90 -12.77 9.41
C ARG A 446 -8.31 -12.45 10.85
N LYS A 447 -7.44 -12.68 11.82
CA LYS A 447 -7.67 -12.40 13.25
C LYS A 447 -7.16 -11.00 13.60
N THR A 448 -5.92 -10.68 13.20
CA THR A 448 -5.23 -9.43 13.54
C THR A 448 -5.21 -8.48 12.35
N ARG A 449 -6.28 -7.68 12.18
CA ARG A 449 -6.44 -6.80 11.01
C ARG A 449 -5.25 -5.89 10.69
N ARG A 450 -4.43 -5.52 11.67
CA ARG A 450 -3.25 -4.68 11.46
C ARG A 450 -2.07 -5.45 10.89
N HIS A 451 -2.08 -6.79 11.00
CA HIS A 451 -1.06 -7.72 10.50
C HIS A 451 -1.51 -8.54 9.27
N SER A 452 -2.57 -8.13 8.57
CA SER A 452 -3.26 -8.93 7.54
C SER A 452 -2.77 -8.72 6.11
N ARG A 453 -1.75 -7.88 5.85
CA ARG A 453 -1.23 -7.64 4.48
C ARG A 453 -0.28 -8.73 4.02
N LEU A 454 -0.15 -8.89 2.68
CA LEU A 454 0.77 -9.87 2.06
C LEU A 454 2.21 -9.76 2.59
N LYS A 455 2.70 -8.54 2.84
CA LYS A 455 4.05 -8.32 3.37
C LYS A 455 4.33 -9.05 4.68
N TYR A 456 3.30 -9.27 5.49
CA TYR A 456 3.45 -10.00 6.75
C TYR A 456 3.48 -11.51 6.52
N VAL A 457 2.71 -12.03 5.55
CA VAL A 457 2.81 -13.45 5.14
C VAL A 457 4.24 -13.76 4.69
N LEU A 458 4.85 -12.89 3.87
CA LEU A 458 6.24 -13.09 3.44
C LEU A 458 7.26 -12.91 4.58
N HIS A 459 6.99 -12.00 5.52
CA HIS A 459 7.86 -11.80 6.67
C HIS A 459 7.83 -13.00 7.62
N ASP A 460 6.64 -13.48 7.96
CA ASP A 460 6.43 -14.52 8.96
C ASP A 460 6.81 -15.90 8.43
N MET A 461 6.51 -16.17 7.16
CA MET A 461 6.71 -17.49 6.53
C MET A 461 7.99 -17.59 5.69
N GLY A 462 8.54 -16.47 5.25
CA GLY A 462 9.71 -16.41 4.38
C GLY A 462 9.39 -16.52 2.88
N VAL A 463 10.31 -15.99 2.06
CA VAL A 463 10.16 -15.93 0.58
C VAL A 463 10.21 -17.32 -0.05
N ASP A 464 11.07 -18.21 0.45
CA ASP A 464 11.22 -19.57 -0.07
C ASP A 464 9.95 -20.40 0.17
N TRP A 465 9.36 -20.28 1.35
CA TRP A 465 8.06 -20.88 1.63
C TRP A 465 7.00 -20.34 0.66
N PHE A 466 6.98 -19.02 0.47
CA PHE A 466 6.02 -18.38 -0.44
C PHE A 466 6.16 -18.91 -1.87
N LYS A 467 7.39 -18.95 -2.41
CA LYS A 467 7.68 -19.52 -3.75
C LYS A 467 7.22 -20.97 -3.83
N LYS A 468 7.54 -21.79 -2.83
CA LYS A 468 7.14 -23.20 -2.77
C LYS A 468 5.61 -23.36 -2.78
N GLN A 469 4.88 -22.59 -1.95
CA GLN A 469 3.40 -22.65 -1.96
C GLN A 469 2.83 -22.18 -3.30
N LEU A 470 3.35 -21.07 -3.84
CA LEU A 470 2.90 -20.52 -5.10
C LEU A 470 3.03 -21.55 -6.24
N THR A 471 4.21 -22.14 -6.43
CA THR A 471 4.48 -23.05 -7.54
C THR A 471 3.87 -24.43 -7.38
N SER A 472 3.69 -24.92 -6.16
CA SER A 472 3.12 -26.26 -5.91
C SER A 472 1.59 -26.30 -5.97
N LYS A 473 0.90 -25.18 -5.64
CA LYS A 473 -0.54 -25.19 -5.43
C LYS A 473 -1.33 -24.21 -6.30
N TYR A 474 -0.78 -23.03 -6.59
CA TYR A 474 -1.53 -21.94 -7.21
C TYR A 474 -1.11 -21.68 -8.66
N PHE A 475 0.19 -21.74 -8.93
CA PHE A 475 0.78 -21.38 -10.22
C PHE A 475 1.84 -22.43 -10.63
N THR A 476 1.44 -23.39 -11.42
CA THR A 476 2.27 -24.54 -11.83
C THR A 476 3.17 -24.27 -13.05
N ARG A 477 3.28 -23.00 -13.47
CA ARG A 477 4.15 -22.59 -14.58
C ARG A 477 5.55 -22.30 -14.08
N GLN A 478 6.51 -22.31 -15.01
CA GLN A 478 7.89 -21.98 -14.73
C GLN A 478 8.04 -20.51 -14.33
N ILE A 479 8.87 -20.26 -13.34
CA ILE A 479 9.37 -18.94 -12.96
C ILE A 479 10.88 -18.97 -13.23
N GLU A 480 11.33 -18.09 -14.12
CA GLU A 480 12.71 -18.00 -14.56
C GLU A 480 13.51 -17.03 -13.68
N ASN A 481 14.82 -16.95 -13.91
CA ASN A 481 15.65 -15.94 -13.30
C ASN A 481 15.26 -14.54 -13.80
N LEU A 482 15.44 -13.54 -12.93
CA LEU A 482 15.18 -12.15 -13.29
C LEU A 482 15.96 -11.72 -14.55
N LYS A 483 15.32 -10.96 -15.42
CA LYS A 483 16.00 -10.24 -16.51
C LYS A 483 16.62 -8.95 -15.98
N HIS A 484 17.69 -8.51 -16.62
CA HIS A 484 18.37 -7.25 -16.27
C HIS A 484 17.47 -6.04 -16.57
N GLU A 485 17.31 -5.14 -15.59
CA GLU A 485 16.41 -3.97 -15.68
C GLU A 485 17.14 -2.66 -16.00
N GLY A 486 18.47 -2.65 -15.90
CA GLY A 486 19.28 -1.44 -16.00
C GLY A 486 19.16 -0.52 -14.78
N ASP A 487 19.73 0.65 -14.86
CA ASP A 487 19.66 1.67 -13.81
C ASP A 487 18.25 2.27 -13.74
N THR A 488 17.79 2.52 -12.53
CA THR A 488 16.41 2.95 -12.26
C THR A 488 16.35 4.43 -11.95
N ILE A 489 15.46 5.16 -12.61
CA ILE A 489 15.24 6.60 -12.45
C ILE A 489 13.83 6.84 -11.87
N LEU A 490 13.73 7.85 -11.00
CA LEU A 490 12.45 8.39 -10.52
C LEU A 490 12.05 9.56 -11.42
N GLU A 491 11.16 9.31 -12.37
CA GLU A 491 10.64 10.34 -13.26
C GLU A 491 9.43 11.06 -12.63
N ASP A 492 9.43 12.39 -12.70
CA ASP A 492 8.29 13.21 -12.25
C ASP A 492 7.35 13.60 -13.40
N TYR A 493 7.84 13.56 -14.63
CA TYR A 493 7.14 13.92 -15.87
C TYR A 493 6.65 15.37 -15.94
N LEU A 494 7.20 16.28 -15.14
CA LEU A 494 6.86 17.69 -15.18
C LEU A 494 7.40 18.36 -16.46
N GLY A 495 6.70 19.41 -16.92
CA GLY A 495 7.06 20.13 -18.14
C GLY A 495 6.54 19.46 -19.43
N TRP A 496 7.11 19.89 -20.57
CA TRP A 496 6.69 19.44 -21.90
C TRP A 496 7.48 18.23 -22.39
N HIS A 497 6.78 17.18 -22.78
CA HIS A 497 7.36 15.96 -23.33
C HIS A 497 6.68 15.57 -24.64
N GLN A 498 7.42 14.96 -25.54
CA GLN A 498 6.91 14.40 -26.77
C GLN A 498 6.28 13.04 -26.49
N GLN A 499 4.97 12.91 -26.75
CA GLN A 499 4.21 11.65 -26.55
C GLN A 499 4.45 10.69 -27.73
N SER A 500 4.36 11.23 -28.96
CA SER A 500 4.65 10.55 -30.22
C SER A 500 5.07 11.60 -31.25
N GLU A 501 5.31 11.23 -32.51
CA GLU A 501 5.73 12.18 -33.55
C GLU A 501 4.79 13.39 -33.69
N LYS A 502 3.48 13.23 -33.47
CA LYS A 502 2.45 14.26 -33.68
C LYS A 502 1.84 14.81 -32.39
N LEU A 503 2.12 14.17 -31.26
CA LEU A 503 1.47 14.46 -29.99
C LEU A 503 2.47 14.83 -28.91
N TRP A 504 2.02 15.70 -28.01
CA TRP A 504 2.72 16.13 -26.81
C TRP A 504 1.87 15.86 -25.57
N PHE A 505 2.53 15.79 -24.44
CA PHE A 505 1.89 15.96 -23.14
C PHE A 505 2.67 16.99 -22.31
N VAL A 506 2.00 17.55 -21.32
CA VAL A 506 2.58 18.47 -20.36
C VAL A 506 2.24 18.07 -18.95
N GLY A 507 3.27 17.92 -18.11
CA GLY A 507 3.12 17.66 -16.68
C GLY A 507 2.99 18.97 -15.89
N LEU A 508 1.98 19.02 -15.03
CA LEU A 508 1.60 20.18 -14.24
C LEU A 508 1.69 19.85 -12.75
N PRO A 509 2.52 20.57 -11.96
CA PRO A 509 2.61 20.36 -10.52
C PRO A 509 1.32 20.80 -9.83
N LEU A 510 0.81 19.98 -8.93
CA LEU A 510 -0.35 20.29 -8.10
C LEU A 510 0.05 20.28 -6.62
N LEU A 511 -0.07 21.42 -5.95
CA LEU A 511 0.26 21.51 -4.52
C LEU A 511 -0.57 20.53 -3.69
N SER A 512 0.08 19.48 -3.18
CA SER A 512 -0.58 18.37 -2.44
C SER A 512 -1.75 17.73 -3.20
N GLY A 513 -1.70 17.72 -4.54
CA GLY A 513 -2.71 17.16 -5.41
C GLY A 513 -4.05 17.92 -5.43
N ARG A 514 -4.12 19.15 -4.95
CA ARG A 514 -5.37 19.90 -4.82
C ARG A 514 -5.67 20.74 -6.05
N LEU A 515 -6.87 20.56 -6.60
CA LEU A 515 -7.46 21.39 -7.62
C LEU A 515 -8.62 22.18 -7.00
N THR A 516 -8.51 23.50 -6.96
CA THR A 516 -9.49 24.40 -6.34
C THR A 516 -9.61 25.71 -7.11
N GLY A 517 -10.73 26.42 -6.92
CA GLY A 517 -10.93 27.80 -7.37
C GLY A 517 -10.66 28.01 -8.86
N ARG A 518 -9.97 29.12 -9.18
CA ARG A 518 -9.72 29.54 -10.57
C ARG A 518 -8.90 28.49 -11.36
N VAL A 519 -7.88 27.93 -10.75
CA VAL A 519 -7.02 26.93 -11.43
C VAL A 519 -7.82 25.71 -11.89
N LYS A 520 -8.69 25.18 -11.01
CA LYS A 520 -9.58 24.05 -11.32
C LYS A 520 -10.49 24.37 -12.51
N LYS A 521 -11.18 25.52 -12.46
CA LYS A 521 -12.13 25.95 -13.51
C LYS A 521 -11.43 26.15 -14.87
N GLU A 522 -10.30 26.84 -14.87
CA GLU A 522 -9.57 27.11 -16.13
C GLU A 522 -8.96 25.84 -16.71
N LEU A 523 -8.50 24.90 -15.85
CA LEU A 523 -8.00 23.60 -16.31
C LEU A 523 -9.12 22.81 -17.01
N ARG A 524 -10.36 22.82 -16.46
CA ARG A 524 -11.53 22.25 -17.14
C ARG A 524 -11.73 22.88 -18.51
N ASN A 525 -11.73 24.21 -18.59
CA ASN A 525 -11.90 24.92 -19.87
C ASN A 525 -10.83 24.52 -20.91
N ILE A 526 -9.59 24.31 -20.47
CA ILE A 526 -8.49 23.85 -21.35
C ILE A 526 -8.76 22.42 -21.84
N VAL A 527 -9.14 21.52 -20.95
CA VAL A 527 -9.44 20.13 -21.30
C VAL A 527 -10.60 20.05 -22.31
N GLU A 528 -11.69 20.77 -22.07
CA GLU A 528 -12.84 20.83 -22.98
C GLU A 528 -12.47 21.46 -24.33
N LYS A 529 -11.85 22.64 -24.30
CA LYS A 529 -11.55 23.42 -25.50
C LYS A 529 -10.64 22.68 -26.48
N PHE A 530 -9.66 21.95 -25.96
CA PHE A 530 -8.66 21.27 -26.76
C PHE A 530 -8.90 19.76 -26.88
N ALA A 531 -9.99 19.25 -26.30
CA ALA A 531 -10.36 17.82 -26.25
C ALA A 531 -9.22 16.94 -25.74
N LEU A 532 -8.63 17.32 -24.61
CA LEU A 532 -7.48 16.65 -24.01
C LEU A 532 -7.91 15.55 -23.04
N ASP A 533 -7.06 14.56 -22.87
CA ASP A 533 -7.14 13.60 -21.78
C ASP A 533 -6.23 13.98 -20.62
N VAL A 534 -6.55 13.44 -19.45
CA VAL A 534 -5.82 13.68 -18.20
C VAL A 534 -5.20 12.38 -17.71
N ARG A 535 -3.98 12.45 -17.15
CA ARG A 535 -3.39 11.37 -16.37
C ARG A 535 -2.90 11.89 -15.03
N LEU A 536 -2.96 11.03 -14.02
CA LEU A 536 -2.50 11.34 -12.68
C LEU A 536 -1.18 10.63 -12.38
N THR A 537 -0.23 11.35 -11.80
CA THR A 537 1.06 10.77 -11.39
C THR A 537 1.02 10.28 -9.94
N PRO A 538 1.93 9.38 -9.54
CA PRO A 538 2.09 9.00 -8.13
C PRO A 538 2.50 10.16 -7.21
N ASN A 539 3.13 11.19 -7.77
CA ASN A 539 3.50 12.42 -7.07
C ASN A 539 2.32 13.38 -6.82
N GLN A 540 1.10 12.97 -7.20
CA GLN A 540 -0.14 13.74 -7.09
C GLN A 540 -0.21 14.90 -8.11
N ASP A 541 0.57 14.86 -9.16
CA ASP A 541 0.58 15.81 -10.26
C ASP A 541 -0.35 15.36 -11.39
N LEU A 542 -0.55 16.22 -12.38
CA LEU A 542 -1.48 16.01 -13.48
C LEU A 542 -0.76 16.17 -14.82
N LEU A 543 -0.98 15.24 -15.74
CA LEU A 543 -0.53 15.34 -17.12
C LEU A 543 -1.74 15.68 -18.01
N LEU A 544 -1.61 16.70 -18.87
CA LEU A 544 -2.50 16.92 -20.02
C LEU A 544 -1.90 16.21 -21.22
N CYS A 545 -2.67 15.32 -21.83
CA CYS A 545 -2.22 14.39 -22.86
C CYS A 545 -2.91 14.64 -24.20
N ASN A 546 -2.36 14.06 -25.27
CA ASN A 546 -2.90 14.12 -26.64
C ASN A 546 -2.91 15.53 -27.23
N ILE A 547 -1.93 16.37 -26.87
CA ILE A 547 -1.81 17.73 -27.38
C ILE A 547 -1.18 17.67 -28.78
N GLY A 548 -1.95 17.98 -29.83
CA GLY A 548 -1.45 18.03 -31.20
C GLY A 548 -0.37 19.12 -31.39
N ASN A 549 0.57 18.91 -32.32
CA ASN A 549 1.62 19.89 -32.65
C ASN A 549 1.06 21.31 -32.88
N TYR A 550 -0.10 21.40 -33.58
CA TYR A 550 -0.77 22.68 -33.87
C TYR A 550 -1.42 23.32 -32.63
N GLN A 551 -1.75 22.55 -31.60
CA GLN A 551 -2.37 23.02 -30.35
C GLN A 551 -1.34 23.49 -29.32
N LYS A 552 -0.08 22.99 -29.37
CA LYS A 552 0.94 23.18 -28.34
C LYS A 552 1.11 24.64 -27.92
N ALA A 553 1.24 25.55 -28.87
CA ALA A 553 1.43 26.98 -28.59
C ALA A 553 0.20 27.61 -27.90
N SER A 554 -1.02 27.18 -28.27
CA SER A 554 -2.26 27.69 -27.69
C SER A 554 -2.51 27.14 -26.29
N VAL A 555 -2.23 25.86 -26.05
CA VAL A 555 -2.28 25.23 -24.73
C VAL A 555 -1.23 25.87 -23.81
N LYS A 556 0.01 26.08 -24.29
CA LYS A 556 1.06 26.78 -23.51
C LYS A 556 0.62 28.16 -23.04
N ARG A 557 0.03 28.97 -23.92
CA ARG A 557 -0.50 30.31 -23.55
C ARG A 557 -1.62 30.21 -22.50
N ALA A 558 -2.54 29.27 -22.65
CA ALA A 558 -3.62 29.07 -21.69
C ALA A 558 -3.08 28.68 -20.30
N LEU A 559 -2.09 27.79 -20.23
CA LEU A 559 -1.46 27.36 -18.97
C LEU A 559 -0.66 28.46 -18.28
N ILE A 560 0.02 29.32 -19.05
CA ILE A 560 0.73 30.51 -18.51
C ILE A 560 -0.27 31.44 -17.80
N ASN A 561 -1.44 31.67 -18.38
CA ASN A 561 -2.46 32.55 -17.81
C ASN A 561 -3.01 32.08 -16.45
N ILE A 562 -2.84 30.81 -16.12
CA ILE A 562 -3.27 30.24 -14.82
C ILE A 562 -2.07 29.94 -13.89
N CYS A 563 -0.88 30.40 -14.24
CA CYS A 563 0.36 30.28 -13.47
C CYS A 563 0.82 28.83 -13.17
N LEU A 564 0.33 27.82 -13.87
CA LEU A 564 0.73 26.43 -13.63
C LEU A 564 2.12 26.07 -14.18
N LEU A 565 2.61 26.77 -15.20
CA LEU A 565 3.95 26.53 -15.78
C LEU A 565 5.09 27.24 -15.05
N TYR A 566 4.79 28.19 -14.16
CA TYR A 566 5.82 28.98 -13.45
C TYR A 566 6.08 28.53 -12.01
N THR A 567 5.34 27.58 -11.47
CA THR A 567 5.39 27.22 -10.03
C THR A 567 6.52 26.26 -9.67
N SER A 568 7.20 25.69 -10.65
CA SER A 568 8.45 24.93 -10.46
C SER A 568 9.21 24.89 -11.79
N PRO A 569 10.26 25.67 -11.98
CA PRO A 569 11.19 25.39 -13.07
C PRO A 569 11.81 24.02 -12.80
N SER A 570 11.50 23.03 -13.65
CA SER A 570 12.26 21.79 -13.65
C SER A 570 13.74 22.13 -13.87
N PRO A 571 14.69 21.52 -13.15
CA PRO A 571 16.12 21.67 -13.49
C PRO A 571 16.44 21.35 -14.95
N ARG A 572 15.58 20.59 -15.63
CA ARG A 572 15.69 20.27 -17.08
C ARG A 572 15.22 21.40 -18.00
N ASP A 573 14.46 22.39 -17.52
CA ASP A 573 14.05 23.55 -18.31
C ASP A 573 15.16 24.64 -18.35
N GLN A 574 16.28 24.40 -17.66
CA GLN A 574 17.44 25.29 -17.60
C GLN A 574 18.63 24.84 -18.50
N LEU A 575 18.45 23.76 -19.30
CA LEU A 575 19.47 23.28 -20.25
C LEU A 575 18.99 23.54 -21.70
#